data_13afa2164ef281001937ff2aac167bbd
#
_entry.id   13afa2164ef281001937ff2aac167bbd
#
_cell.length_a   1.000
_cell.length_b   1.000
_cell.length_c   1.000
_cell.angle_alpha   90.00
_cell.angle_beta   90.00
_cell.angle_gamma   90.00
#
_symmetry.space_group_name_H-M   'P 1'
#
loop_
_entity.id
_entity.type
_entity.pdbx_description
1 polymer ?
#
loop_
_entity_poly.entity_id
_entity_poly.type
_entity_poly.pdbx_seq_one_letter_code
_entity_poly.pdbx_strand_id
1 'polypeptide(L)'
;MKIAIIGSGNLGLSIAKGLVYNNTYTSLYLTKRDLSTIEKWEEYNNVKITSDNQEAVKNADILIFTVQPRQFDGILEEIKGALTNKHVLISAITGYSISRMEEKLGSNYP
;
A
#
# COMPACT_ATOMS: atom_id res chain seq x y z
N MET A 1 12.53 3.57 -7.06
CA MET A 1 11.73 3.10 -5.92
C MET A 1 10.37 2.62 -6.40
N LYS A 2 10.03 1.41 -6.06
CA LYS A 2 8.71 0.84 -6.39
C LYS A 2 7.84 0.92 -5.16
N ILE A 3 6.72 1.65 -5.27
CA ILE A 3 5.87 1.96 -4.12
C ILE A 3 4.46 1.42 -4.36
N ALA A 4 3.83 0.89 -3.32
CA ALA A 4 2.42 0.55 -3.34
C ALA A 4 1.71 1.24 -2.17
N ILE A 5 0.60 1.89 -2.47
CA ILE A 5 -0.27 2.47 -1.44
C ILE A 5 -1.46 1.53 -1.31
N ILE A 6 -1.55 0.87 -0.17
CA ILE A 6 -2.59 -0.11 0.10
C ILE A 6 -3.77 0.60 0.75
N GLY A 7 -4.89 0.60 0.06
CA GLY A 7 -6.09 1.30 0.51
C GLY A 7 -6.09 2.77 0.14
N SER A 8 -6.38 3.07 -1.13
CA SER A 8 -6.29 4.45 -1.67
C SER A 8 -7.56 5.25 -1.42
N GLY A 9 -7.85 5.53 -0.14
CA GLY A 9 -8.85 6.51 0.26
C GLY A 9 -8.26 7.92 0.22
N ASN A 10 -8.87 8.86 0.93
CA ASN A 10 -8.46 10.26 0.88
C ASN A 10 -7.00 10.47 1.27
N LEU A 11 -6.55 9.83 2.36
CA LEU A 11 -5.17 9.97 2.81
C LEU A 11 -4.21 9.34 1.81
N GLY A 12 -4.52 8.14 1.32
CA GLY A 12 -3.68 7.45 0.34
C GLY A 12 -3.53 8.25 -0.94
N LEU A 13 -4.61 8.84 -1.42
CA LEU A 13 -4.56 9.67 -2.64
C LEU A 13 -3.81 10.98 -2.41
N SER A 14 -3.86 11.55 -1.20
CA SER A 14 -3.05 12.72 -0.88
C SER A 14 -1.56 12.41 -0.95
N ILE A 15 -1.16 11.25 -0.42
CA ILE A 15 0.22 10.77 -0.50
C ILE A 15 0.61 10.54 -1.96
N ALA A 16 -0.27 9.90 -2.73
CA ALA A 16 -0.04 9.64 -4.15
C ALA A 16 0.18 10.94 -4.93
N LYS A 17 -0.62 11.97 -4.64
CA LYS A 17 -0.45 13.28 -5.27
C LYS A 17 0.95 13.84 -5.04
N GLY A 18 1.44 13.77 -3.81
CA GLY A 18 2.78 14.23 -3.48
C GLY A 18 3.85 13.47 -4.26
N LEU A 19 3.71 12.15 -4.35
CA LEU A 19 4.66 11.31 -5.07
C LEU A 19 4.66 11.62 -6.57
N VAL A 20 3.47 11.74 -7.17
CA VAL A 20 3.34 12.06 -8.59
C VAL A 20 3.91 13.43 -8.89
N TYR A 21 3.60 14.42 -8.05
CA TYR A 21 4.09 15.79 -8.24
C TYR A 21 5.62 15.85 -8.23
N ASN A 22 6.24 15.12 -7.31
CA ASN A 22 7.70 15.12 -7.18
C ASN A 22 8.40 14.12 -8.08
N ASN A 23 7.65 13.23 -8.73
CA ASN A 23 8.17 12.18 -9.61
C ASN A 23 9.28 11.36 -8.94
N THR A 24 9.03 10.92 -7.69
CA THR A 24 10.05 10.28 -6.85
C THR A 24 10.01 8.76 -6.89
N TYR A 25 9.18 8.17 -7.74
CA TYR A 25 9.00 6.72 -7.82
C TYR A 25 9.36 6.18 -9.20
N THR A 26 9.73 4.89 -9.25
CA THR A 26 9.90 4.16 -10.51
C THR A 26 8.57 3.60 -10.97
N SER A 27 7.79 3.05 -10.03
CA SER A 27 6.42 2.62 -10.28
C SER A 27 5.59 2.84 -9.02
N LEU A 28 4.31 3.10 -9.19
CA LEU A 28 3.38 3.35 -8.10
C LEU A 28 2.12 2.52 -8.33
N TYR A 29 1.80 1.65 -7.38
CA TYR A 29 0.55 0.91 -7.37
C TYR A 29 -0.40 1.55 -6.36
N LEU A 30 -1.65 1.72 -6.77
CA LEU A 30 -2.72 2.16 -5.89
C LEU A 30 -3.74 1.04 -5.80
N THR A 31 -4.07 0.60 -4.59
CA THR A 31 -5.09 -0.42 -4.43
C THR A 31 -6.35 0.16 -3.81
N LYS A 32 -7.49 -0.31 -4.29
CA LYS A 32 -8.78 0.05 -3.76
C LYS A 32 -9.79 -1.02 -4.18
N ARG A 33 -10.77 -1.29 -3.33
CA ARG A 33 -11.77 -2.29 -3.64
C ARG A 33 -12.60 -1.90 -4.86
N ASP A 34 -12.99 -0.63 -4.96
CA ASP A 34 -13.75 -0.10 -6.10
C ASP A 34 -12.83 0.77 -6.96
N LEU A 35 -12.33 0.21 -8.06
CA LEU A 35 -11.39 0.89 -8.94
C LEU A 35 -12.00 2.08 -9.68
N SER A 36 -13.33 2.12 -9.83
CA SER A 36 -13.98 3.22 -10.55
C SER A 36 -13.69 4.58 -9.92
N THR A 37 -13.38 4.61 -8.63
CA THR A 37 -13.10 5.86 -7.91
C THR A 37 -11.67 6.37 -8.11
N ILE A 38 -10.78 5.55 -8.69
CA ILE A 38 -9.37 5.90 -8.86
C ILE A 38 -8.86 5.68 -10.29
N GLU A 39 -9.75 5.45 -11.24
CA GLU A 39 -9.37 5.17 -12.63
C GLU A 39 -8.49 6.27 -13.25
N LYS A 40 -8.75 7.52 -12.91
CA LYS A 40 -8.01 8.66 -13.46
C LYS A 40 -6.52 8.61 -13.15
N TRP A 41 -6.13 7.90 -12.11
CA TRP A 41 -4.74 7.82 -11.69
C TRP A 41 -3.85 7.08 -12.69
N GLU A 42 -4.44 6.22 -13.52
CA GLU A 42 -3.68 5.53 -14.55
C GLU A 42 -3.17 6.45 -15.67
N GLU A 43 -3.67 7.68 -15.72
CA GLU A 43 -3.18 8.69 -16.68
C GLU A 43 -1.77 9.17 -16.34
N TYR A 44 -1.33 9.01 -15.11
CA TYR A 44 0.02 9.40 -14.71
C TYR A 44 1.03 8.33 -15.09
N ASN A 45 2.25 8.76 -15.43
CA ASN A 45 3.33 7.85 -15.80
C ASN A 45 3.64 6.86 -14.68
N ASN A 46 3.69 5.57 -15.05
CA ASN A 46 4.10 4.50 -14.15
C ASN A 46 3.20 4.33 -12.93
N VAL A 47 1.95 4.77 -13.03
CA VAL A 47 0.93 4.55 -11.99
C VAL A 47 -0.01 3.44 -12.47
N LYS A 48 -0.21 2.43 -11.64
CA LYS A 48 -1.13 1.32 -11.91
C LYS A 48 -2.11 1.18 -10.76
N ILE A 49 -3.34 0.82 -11.08
CA ILE A 49 -4.37 0.57 -10.08
C ILE A 49 -4.77 -0.90 -10.10
N THR A 50 -5.11 -1.44 -8.94
CA THR A 50 -5.57 -2.82 -8.85
C THR A 50 -6.42 -2.99 -7.59
N SER A 51 -7.36 -3.92 -7.64
CA SER A 51 -8.10 -4.34 -6.45
C SER A 51 -7.40 -5.50 -5.74
N ASP A 52 -6.34 -6.04 -6.32
CA ASP A 52 -5.59 -7.17 -5.77
C ASP A 52 -4.37 -6.66 -4.99
N ASN A 53 -4.48 -6.66 -3.66
CA ASN A 53 -3.40 -6.19 -2.81
C ASN A 53 -2.14 -7.06 -2.96
N GLN A 54 -2.28 -8.35 -3.23
CA GLN A 54 -1.12 -9.22 -3.43
C GLN A 54 -0.33 -8.83 -4.67
N GLU A 55 -1.02 -8.48 -5.75
CA GLU A 55 -0.37 -8.01 -6.96
C GLU A 55 0.48 -6.77 -6.68
N ALA A 56 -0.08 -5.80 -5.96
CA ALA A 56 0.63 -4.58 -5.60
C ALA A 56 1.86 -4.88 -4.75
N VAL A 57 1.71 -5.75 -3.75
CA VAL A 57 2.82 -6.11 -2.86
C VAL A 57 3.96 -6.78 -3.62
N LYS A 58 3.64 -7.69 -4.52
CA LYS A 58 4.65 -8.40 -5.31
C LYS A 58 5.45 -7.48 -6.23
N ASN A 59 4.88 -6.35 -6.60
CA ASN A 59 5.50 -5.41 -7.55
C ASN A 59 6.02 -4.15 -6.87
N ALA A 60 6.18 -4.15 -5.56
CA ALA A 60 6.64 -2.99 -4.82
C ALA A 60 7.71 -3.36 -3.80
N ASP A 61 8.53 -2.38 -3.43
CA ASP A 61 9.53 -2.52 -2.37
C ASP A 61 9.06 -1.83 -1.10
N ILE A 62 8.32 -0.73 -1.24
CA ILE A 62 7.81 0.05 -0.12
C ILE A 62 6.29 -0.01 -0.14
N LEU A 63 5.72 -0.41 0.98
CA LEU A 63 4.27 -0.51 1.14
C LEU A 63 3.81 0.54 2.14
N ILE A 64 2.86 1.38 1.71
CA ILE A 64 2.28 2.42 2.55
C ILE A 64 0.83 2.04 2.82
N PHE A 65 0.48 1.83 4.09
CA PHE A 65 -0.86 1.41 4.48
C PHE A 65 -1.68 2.60 4.94
N THR A 66 -2.79 2.86 4.26
CA THR A 66 -3.70 3.96 4.57
C THR A 66 -5.14 3.50 4.74
N VAL A 67 -5.34 2.21 5.02
CA VAL A 67 -6.66 1.64 5.29
C VAL A 67 -7.11 1.97 6.71
N GLN A 68 -8.39 1.79 7.00
CA GLN A 68 -8.90 1.97 8.36
C GLN A 68 -8.40 0.82 9.26
N PRO A 69 -8.17 1.08 10.56
CA PRO A 69 -7.62 0.05 11.45
C PRO A 69 -8.40 -1.27 11.43
N ARG A 70 -9.73 -1.20 11.36
CA ARG A 70 -10.58 -2.39 11.35
C ARG A 70 -10.38 -3.26 10.11
N GLN A 71 -9.84 -2.70 9.03
CA GLN A 71 -9.59 -3.42 7.78
C GLN A 71 -8.19 -3.98 7.71
N PHE A 72 -7.29 -3.44 8.51
CA PHE A 72 -5.86 -3.72 8.40
C PHE A 72 -5.53 -5.18 8.69
N ASP A 73 -6.15 -5.76 9.73
CA ASP A 73 -5.90 -7.17 10.08
C ASP A 73 -6.18 -8.10 8.90
N GLY A 74 -7.33 -7.91 8.25
CA GLY A 74 -7.70 -8.72 7.10
C GLY A 74 -6.75 -8.53 5.92
N ILE A 75 -6.30 -7.30 5.69
CA ILE A 75 -5.36 -7.00 4.62
C ILE A 75 -4.00 -7.64 4.90
N LEU A 76 -3.51 -7.59 6.14
CA LEU A 76 -2.26 -8.23 6.50
C LEU A 76 -2.31 -9.74 6.27
N GLU A 77 -3.42 -10.38 6.63
CA GLU A 77 -3.61 -11.81 6.35
C GLU A 77 -3.59 -12.09 4.85
N GLU A 78 -4.25 -11.23 4.06
CA GLU A 78 -4.32 -11.37 2.60
C GLU A 78 -2.95 -11.30 1.95
N ILE A 79 -2.09 -10.37 2.37
CA ILE A 79 -0.80 -10.14 1.73
C ILE A 79 0.35 -10.89 2.36
N LYS A 80 0.13 -11.56 3.49
CA LYS A 80 1.17 -12.24 4.24
C LYS A 80 2.05 -13.16 3.38
N GLY A 81 1.44 -13.91 2.47
CA GLY A 81 2.16 -14.83 1.60
C GLY A 81 3.01 -14.15 0.53
N ALA A 82 2.76 -12.88 0.25
CA ALA A 82 3.51 -12.12 -0.75
C ALA A 82 4.62 -11.26 -0.13
N LEU A 83 4.65 -11.13 1.19
CA LEU A 83 5.65 -10.32 1.88
C LEU A 83 6.98 -11.05 2.00
N THR A 84 8.06 -10.28 1.86
CA THR A 84 9.41 -10.78 2.08
C THR A 84 10.14 -9.82 3.04
N ASN A 85 11.31 -10.23 3.52
CA ASN A 85 12.10 -9.39 4.41
C ASN A 85 12.72 -8.17 3.70
N LYS A 86 12.55 -8.07 2.38
CA LYS A 86 13.01 -6.91 1.60
C LYS A 86 11.98 -5.78 1.55
N HIS A 87 10.74 -6.06 1.92
CA HIS A 87 9.70 -5.03 1.95
C HIS A 87 9.89 -4.08 3.12
N VAL A 88 9.70 -2.79 2.87
CA VAL A 88 9.63 -1.77 3.92
C VAL A 88 8.18 -1.39 4.10
N LEU A 89 7.68 -1.50 5.33
CA LEU A 89 6.28 -1.22 5.64
C LEU A 89 6.16 0.12 6.36
N ILE A 90 5.33 1.00 5.80
CA ILE A 90 5.04 2.30 6.40
C ILE A 90 3.56 2.35 6.70
N SER A 91 3.19 2.58 7.97
CA SER A 91 1.79 2.67 8.37
C SER A 91 1.42 4.09 8.71
N ALA A 92 0.37 4.59 8.08
CA ALA A 92 -0.26 5.86 8.41
C ALA A 92 -1.56 5.64 9.18
N ILE A 93 -1.73 4.45 9.78
CA ILE A 93 -2.96 4.05 10.45
C ILE A 93 -2.89 4.38 11.93
N THR A 94 -3.82 5.22 12.37
CA THR A 94 -3.91 5.61 13.78
C THR A 94 -4.40 4.44 14.63
N GLY A 95 -3.77 4.22 15.79
CA GLY A 95 -4.22 3.21 16.75
C GLY A 95 -3.78 1.79 16.45
N TYR A 96 -2.86 1.61 15.50
CA TYR A 96 -2.34 0.27 15.17
C TYR A 96 -0.83 0.24 15.45
N SER A 97 -0.41 -0.58 16.39
CA SER A 97 0.98 -0.60 16.83
C SER A 97 1.86 -1.46 15.92
N ILE A 98 3.17 -1.18 15.94
CA ILE A 98 4.16 -2.00 15.24
C ILE A 98 4.16 -3.43 15.80
N SER A 99 4.03 -3.58 17.10
CA SER A 99 3.97 -4.91 17.75
C SER A 99 2.81 -5.74 17.20
N ARG A 100 1.64 -5.11 17.01
CA ARG A 100 0.49 -5.81 16.48
C ARG A 100 0.69 -6.21 15.03
N MET A 101 1.35 -5.36 14.23
CA MET A 101 1.71 -5.71 12.86
C MET A 101 2.63 -6.91 12.82
N GLU A 102 3.66 -6.92 13.64
CA GLU A 102 4.61 -8.03 13.70
C GLU A 102 3.92 -9.32 14.11
N GLU A 103 3.01 -9.26 15.07
CA GLU A 103 2.23 -10.40 15.52
C GLU A 103 1.41 -11.00 14.39
N LYS A 104 0.75 -10.14 13.61
CA LYS A 104 -0.08 -10.59 12.48
C LYS A 104 0.75 -11.19 11.35
N LEU A 105 1.91 -10.62 11.08
CA LEU A 105 2.76 -11.07 9.99
C LEU A 105 3.67 -12.22 10.37
N GLY A 106 3.88 -12.45 11.67
CA GLY A 106 4.71 -13.54 12.15
C GLY A 106 6.20 -13.31 11.96
N SER A 107 6.61 -12.09 11.64
CA SER A 107 8.03 -11.74 11.53
C SER A 107 8.21 -10.24 11.70
N ASN A 108 9.47 -9.84 11.83
CA ASN A 108 9.85 -8.46 12.12
C ASN A 108 10.22 -7.76 10.81
N TYR A 109 9.41 -6.80 10.38
CA TYR A 109 9.66 -6.01 9.19
C TYR A 109 10.07 -4.59 9.55
N PRO A 110 11.00 -4.00 8.80
CA PRO A 110 11.42 -2.62 9.02
C PRO A 110 10.33 -1.60 8.66
#